data_ebaa3da0306619d85f1d88cbd8bf250a
#
_entry.id   ebaa3da0306619d85f1d88cbd8bf250a
#
_cell.length_a   1.000
_cell.length_b   1.000
_cell.length_c   1.000
_cell.angle_alpha   90.00
_cell.angle_beta   90.00
_cell.angle_gamma   90.00
#
_symmetry.space_group_name_H-M   'P 1'
#
loop_
_entity.id
_entity.type
_entity.pdbx_description
1 polymer ?
#
loop_
_entity_poly.entity_id
_entity_poly.type
_entity_poly.pdbx_seq_one_letter_code
_entity_poly.pdbx_strand_id
1 'polypeptide(L)'
;MEPRSCHATDWTSLTVTIALPTTIPVKRVGLEVWMNHVLELADKVQDDWSTDNVHDLRVALRRCRTMADALSEVNPASSWKKLKKVTRDLFQALGELRDTQVAKQWVKKFGQAKGPVRGRLLRVLGKQEQEQRKKAEKALHQFDRKSWKKWSRKFPAKAEFFPLESVVFQRLALAELNKAVNLYHRARKVRSGAAWHWLRIGLKGFRYILENFLPQRYTQWSRELKSMQDMLGEVHDLDVLRLRVRKQATGLNPETVAIWMEEIEKARKTRLEEFRAKTANKDSSWVVWHKGLEWGHNLKTVSPLELQRVYSAS
;
A
#
# COMPACT_ATOMS: atom_id res chain seq x y z
N MET A 1 51.65 14.22 13.58
CA MET A 1 50.22 14.62 13.55
C MET A 1 49.57 13.80 12.48
N GLU A 2 48.98 12.68 12.86
CA GLU A 2 48.28 11.80 11.94
C GLU A 2 46.80 12.22 11.80
N PRO A 3 46.19 12.14 10.61
CA PRO A 3 44.78 12.48 10.42
C PRO A 3 43.90 11.32 10.93
N ARG A 4 42.98 11.64 11.83
CA ARG A 4 41.99 10.72 12.36
C ARG A 4 41.09 10.22 11.24
N SER A 5 41.04 8.90 11.06
CA SER A 5 40.16 8.20 10.16
C SER A 5 38.70 8.40 10.58
N CYS A 6 37.89 9.01 9.72
CA CYS A 6 36.42 8.99 9.83
C CYS A 6 35.95 7.57 9.57
N HIS A 7 35.45 6.89 10.59
CA HIS A 7 34.76 5.63 10.43
C HIS A 7 33.48 5.87 9.61
N ALA A 8 33.45 5.30 8.41
CA ALA A 8 32.22 5.16 7.63
C ALA A 8 31.27 4.25 8.40
N THR A 9 30.20 4.81 8.93
CA THR A 9 29.11 4.04 9.56
C THR A 9 28.44 3.18 8.52
N ASP A 10 28.55 1.89 8.72
CA ASP A 10 27.99 0.82 7.88
C ASP A 10 26.45 0.86 7.94
N TRP A 11 25.83 1.32 6.88
CA TRP A 11 24.37 1.46 6.73
C TRP A 11 23.67 0.18 6.28
N THR A 12 24.40 -0.92 6.17
CA THR A 12 23.87 -2.17 5.59
C THR A 12 23.01 -2.99 6.55
N SER A 13 22.98 -2.70 7.87
CA SER A 13 22.36 -3.58 8.86
C SER A 13 21.08 -3.09 9.53
N LEU A 14 20.48 -1.98 9.10
CA LEU A 14 19.20 -1.50 9.64
C LEU A 14 18.00 -1.92 8.76
N THR A 15 17.80 -3.22 8.63
CA THR A 15 16.49 -3.76 8.26
C THR A 15 15.54 -3.51 9.42
N VAL A 16 14.70 -2.47 9.30
CA VAL A 16 13.50 -2.38 10.13
C VAL A 16 12.61 -3.53 9.70
N THR A 17 12.69 -4.64 10.41
CA THR A 17 11.71 -5.72 10.34
C THR A 17 10.42 -5.13 10.90
N ILE A 18 9.59 -4.53 10.03
CA ILE A 18 8.20 -4.30 10.36
C ILE A 18 7.63 -5.72 10.49
N ALA A 19 7.41 -6.15 11.72
CA ALA A 19 6.76 -7.42 12.00
C ALA A 19 5.47 -7.45 11.20
N LEU A 20 5.42 -8.31 10.20
CA LEU A 20 4.18 -8.57 9.47
C LEU A 20 3.20 -9.17 10.48
N PRO A 21 1.96 -8.70 10.49
CA PRO A 21 0.94 -9.34 11.30
C PRO A 21 0.91 -10.82 10.97
N THR A 22 0.82 -11.62 11.99
CA THR A 22 0.69 -13.07 12.04
C THR A 22 0.21 -13.65 10.73
N THR A 23 1.03 -14.47 10.10
CA THR A 23 0.75 -15.20 8.87
C THR A 23 -0.58 -15.92 8.97
N ILE A 24 -1.64 -15.30 8.46
CA ILE A 24 -2.89 -16.01 8.20
C ILE A 24 -2.55 -17.06 7.14
N PRO A 25 -2.79 -18.37 7.40
CA PRO A 25 -2.45 -19.41 6.45
C PRO A 25 -3.10 -19.10 5.10
N VAL A 26 -2.33 -19.23 4.03
CA VAL A 26 -2.68 -18.88 2.63
C VAL A 26 -3.91 -19.62 2.09
N LYS A 27 -4.44 -20.59 2.82
CA LYS A 27 -5.66 -21.33 2.48
C LYS A 27 -6.90 -20.49 2.76
N ARG A 28 -7.48 -19.93 1.71
CA ARG A 28 -8.73 -19.18 1.64
C ARG A 28 -8.68 -17.76 2.24
N VAL A 29 -7.99 -16.87 1.58
CA VAL A 29 -8.14 -15.43 1.87
C VAL A 29 -9.33 -14.90 1.06
N GLY A 30 -10.53 -15.35 1.39
CA GLY A 30 -11.78 -14.88 0.78
C GLY A 30 -12.24 -13.55 1.37
N LEU A 31 -13.17 -12.90 0.67
CA LEU A 31 -13.79 -11.66 1.12
C LEU A 31 -14.41 -11.80 2.52
N GLU A 32 -14.96 -12.96 2.86
CA GLU A 32 -15.53 -13.27 4.18
C GLU A 32 -14.51 -13.12 5.30
N VAL A 33 -13.33 -13.73 5.13
CA VAL A 33 -12.26 -13.67 6.12
C VAL A 33 -11.87 -12.23 6.40
N TRP A 34 -11.67 -11.44 5.34
CA TRP A 34 -11.29 -10.02 5.50
C TRP A 34 -12.41 -9.17 6.07
N MET A 35 -13.67 -9.43 5.71
CA MET A 35 -14.79 -8.70 6.29
C MET A 35 -14.99 -9.00 7.78
N ASN A 36 -14.83 -10.24 8.20
CA ASN A 36 -14.88 -10.62 9.63
C ASN A 36 -13.69 -10.04 10.39
N HIS A 37 -12.50 -10.09 9.80
CA HIS A 37 -11.29 -9.52 10.38
C HIS A 37 -11.38 -7.99 10.58
N VAL A 38 -12.10 -7.26 9.72
CA VAL A 38 -12.40 -5.84 9.93
C VAL A 38 -13.16 -5.61 11.23
N LEU A 39 -14.13 -6.47 11.59
CA LEU A 39 -14.87 -6.34 12.84
C LEU A 39 -13.98 -6.57 14.07
N GLU A 40 -13.19 -7.63 14.04
CA GLU A 40 -12.24 -7.98 15.11
C GLU A 40 -11.21 -6.87 15.34
N LEU A 41 -10.65 -6.34 14.25
CA LEU A 41 -9.67 -5.25 14.32
C LEU A 41 -10.30 -3.91 14.71
N ALA A 42 -11.57 -3.70 14.37
CA ALA A 42 -12.32 -2.52 14.83
C ALA A 42 -12.50 -2.53 16.34
N ASP A 43 -12.73 -3.71 16.94
CA ASP A 43 -12.77 -3.87 18.39
C ASP A 43 -11.39 -3.62 19.01
N LYS A 44 -10.33 -4.24 18.50
CA LYS A 44 -8.96 -4.02 18.97
C LYS A 44 -8.53 -2.55 18.91
N VAL A 45 -8.87 -1.83 17.83
CA VAL A 45 -8.57 -0.40 17.71
C VAL A 45 -9.36 0.42 18.72
N GLN A 46 -10.59 0.04 19.01
CA GLN A 46 -11.41 0.73 20.01
C GLN A 46 -10.79 0.63 21.41
N ASP A 47 -10.21 -0.52 21.75
CA ASP A 47 -9.55 -0.76 23.03
C ASP A 47 -8.14 -0.13 23.08
N ASP A 48 -7.39 -0.22 21.99
CA ASP A 48 -6.03 0.31 21.90
C ASP A 48 -5.73 0.92 20.52
N TRP A 49 -5.54 2.23 20.48
CA TRP A 49 -5.19 3.03 19.31
C TRP A 49 -3.69 2.98 18.99
N SER A 50 -3.05 1.83 19.21
CA SER A 50 -1.67 1.63 18.81
C SER A 50 -1.46 1.77 17.31
N THR A 51 -0.22 2.07 16.93
CA THR A 51 0.17 2.22 15.53
C THR A 51 -0.09 0.95 14.72
N ASP A 52 0.04 -0.22 15.36
CA ASP A 52 -0.11 -1.51 14.70
C ASP A 52 -1.58 -1.88 14.53
N ASN A 53 -2.43 -1.68 15.55
CA ASN A 53 -3.87 -1.91 15.44
C ASN A 53 -4.50 -1.01 14.35
N VAL A 54 -4.14 0.27 14.31
CA VAL A 54 -4.57 1.22 13.26
C VAL A 54 -4.09 0.75 11.88
N HIS A 55 -2.85 0.29 11.77
CA HIS A 55 -2.31 -0.26 10.54
C HIS A 55 -3.10 -1.47 10.06
N ASP A 56 -3.35 -2.43 10.94
CA ASP A 56 -3.98 -3.70 10.59
C ASP A 56 -5.44 -3.50 10.17
N LEU A 57 -6.21 -2.69 10.90
CA LEU A 57 -7.57 -2.34 10.51
C LEU A 57 -7.59 -1.66 9.12
N ARG A 58 -6.66 -0.73 8.89
CA ARG A 58 -6.54 -0.07 7.59
C ARG A 58 -6.18 -1.06 6.47
N VAL A 59 -5.34 -2.05 6.74
CA VAL A 59 -4.99 -3.12 5.78
C VAL A 59 -6.20 -3.98 5.47
N ALA A 60 -6.94 -4.44 6.47
CA ALA A 60 -8.14 -5.25 6.29
C ALA A 60 -9.23 -4.51 5.48
N LEU A 61 -9.52 -3.26 5.82
CA LEU A 61 -10.44 -2.41 5.06
C LEU A 61 -9.98 -2.23 3.61
N ARG A 62 -8.69 -2.01 3.37
CA ARG A 62 -8.14 -1.86 2.03
C ARG A 62 -8.32 -3.12 1.20
N ARG A 63 -8.08 -4.30 1.79
CA ARG A 63 -8.29 -5.58 1.12
C ARG A 63 -9.74 -5.75 0.70
N CYS A 64 -10.71 -5.53 1.60
CA CYS A 64 -12.13 -5.57 1.26
C CYS A 64 -12.48 -4.61 0.12
N ARG A 65 -11.95 -3.38 0.15
CA ARG A 65 -12.21 -2.36 -0.89
C ARG A 65 -11.61 -2.75 -2.23
N THR A 66 -10.40 -3.28 -2.25
CA THR A 66 -9.73 -3.71 -3.49
C THR A 66 -10.42 -4.93 -4.10
N MET A 67 -10.86 -5.87 -3.27
CA MET A 67 -11.67 -7.00 -3.75
C MET A 67 -13.00 -6.51 -4.34
N ALA A 68 -13.66 -5.55 -3.70
CA ALA A 68 -14.88 -4.96 -4.23
C ALA A 68 -14.65 -4.21 -5.56
N ASP A 69 -13.49 -3.55 -5.74
CA ASP A 69 -13.12 -2.92 -7.01
C ASP A 69 -12.96 -3.98 -8.11
N ALA A 70 -12.15 -5.01 -7.86
CA ALA A 70 -11.91 -6.08 -8.82
C ALA A 70 -13.20 -6.84 -9.19
N LEU A 71 -14.03 -7.15 -8.20
CA LEU A 71 -15.31 -7.81 -8.44
C LEU A 71 -16.32 -6.91 -9.18
N SER A 72 -16.25 -5.59 -9.01
CA SER A 72 -17.10 -4.67 -9.78
C SER A 72 -16.67 -4.51 -11.24
N GLU A 73 -15.42 -4.78 -11.59
CA GLU A 73 -14.97 -4.85 -12.99
C GLU A 73 -15.51 -6.10 -13.70
N VAL A 74 -15.66 -7.20 -12.95
CA VAL A 74 -16.15 -8.47 -13.49
C VAL A 74 -17.67 -8.55 -13.45
N ASN A 75 -18.29 -8.04 -12.41
CA ASN A 75 -19.74 -7.99 -12.22
C ASN A 75 -20.16 -6.65 -11.61
N PRO A 76 -20.68 -5.70 -12.41
CA PRO A 76 -21.03 -4.35 -11.97
C PRO A 76 -22.23 -4.28 -11.01
N ALA A 77 -22.31 -5.16 -10.02
CA ALA A 77 -23.38 -5.13 -9.03
C ALA A 77 -23.28 -3.92 -8.09
N SER A 78 -24.39 -3.27 -7.80
CA SER A 78 -24.48 -2.11 -6.91
C SER A 78 -23.97 -2.39 -5.47
N SER A 79 -23.93 -3.65 -5.07
CA SER A 79 -23.45 -4.09 -3.75
C SER A 79 -21.99 -3.76 -3.49
N TRP A 80 -21.12 -3.85 -4.49
CA TRP A 80 -19.69 -3.53 -4.36
C TRP A 80 -19.46 -2.03 -4.09
N LYS A 81 -20.24 -1.18 -4.76
CA LYS A 81 -20.22 0.27 -4.52
C LYS A 81 -20.67 0.62 -3.09
N LYS A 82 -21.68 -0.11 -2.54
CA LYS A 82 -22.14 0.08 -1.15
C LYS A 82 -21.03 -0.24 -0.13
N LEU A 83 -20.31 -1.35 -0.33
CA LEU A 83 -19.18 -1.72 0.53
C LEU A 83 -18.13 -0.62 0.57
N LYS A 84 -17.76 -0.08 -0.57
CA LYS A 84 -16.80 1.03 -0.67
C LYS A 84 -17.31 2.31 -0.01
N LYS A 85 -18.61 2.64 -0.17
CA LYS A 85 -19.23 3.83 0.42
C LYS A 85 -19.19 3.78 1.95
N VAL A 86 -19.62 2.67 2.55
CA VAL A 86 -19.68 2.51 4.03
C VAL A 86 -18.30 2.56 4.69
N THR A 87 -17.27 2.09 4.00
CA THR A 87 -15.90 2.11 4.55
C THR A 87 -15.13 3.40 4.25
N ARG A 88 -15.70 4.34 3.49
CA ARG A 88 -14.95 5.50 2.97
C ARG A 88 -14.36 6.34 4.09
N ASP A 89 -15.21 6.81 4.99
CA ASP A 89 -14.83 7.81 6.00
C ASP A 89 -13.87 7.20 7.02
N LEU A 90 -14.14 5.97 7.47
CA LEU A 90 -13.24 5.24 8.36
C LEU A 90 -11.89 4.97 7.68
N PHE A 91 -11.88 4.50 6.45
CA PHE A 91 -10.64 4.23 5.72
C PHE A 91 -9.81 5.48 5.48
N GLN A 92 -10.44 6.62 5.20
CA GLN A 92 -9.78 7.90 5.03
C GLN A 92 -9.19 8.40 6.36
N ALA A 93 -9.97 8.42 7.42
CA ALA A 93 -9.53 8.91 8.73
C ALA A 93 -8.37 8.08 9.31
N LEU A 94 -8.46 6.73 9.21
CA LEU A 94 -7.35 5.85 9.57
C LEU A 94 -6.13 6.06 8.67
N GLY A 95 -6.33 6.43 7.40
CA GLY A 95 -5.26 6.77 6.47
C GLY A 95 -4.46 7.99 6.91
N GLU A 96 -5.16 9.08 7.19
CA GLU A 96 -4.55 10.34 7.67
C GLU A 96 -3.77 10.13 8.98
N LEU A 97 -4.35 9.40 9.93
CA LEU A 97 -3.70 9.05 11.19
C LEU A 97 -2.42 8.24 10.94
N ARG A 98 -2.51 7.18 10.13
CA ARG A 98 -1.35 6.32 9.80
C ARG A 98 -0.24 7.08 9.10
N ASP A 99 -0.56 7.95 8.16
CA ASP A 99 0.44 8.75 7.43
C ASP A 99 1.19 9.71 8.38
N THR A 100 0.53 10.20 9.44
CA THR A 100 1.19 11.00 10.48
C THR A 100 2.05 10.15 11.40
N GLN A 101 1.60 8.96 11.80
CA GLN A 101 2.38 8.02 12.59
C GLN A 101 3.66 7.58 11.85
N VAL A 102 3.55 7.25 10.56
CA VAL A 102 4.71 6.93 9.70
C VAL A 102 5.67 8.12 9.62
N ALA A 103 5.16 9.33 9.41
CA ALA A 103 6.01 10.52 9.37
C ALA A 103 6.76 10.74 10.70
N LYS A 104 6.13 10.50 11.86
CA LYS A 104 6.81 10.55 13.17
C LYS A 104 7.93 9.52 13.28
N GLN A 105 7.69 8.30 12.79
CA GLN A 105 8.73 7.26 12.76
C GLN A 105 9.93 7.70 11.91
N TRP A 106 9.67 8.27 10.72
CA TRP A 106 10.72 8.80 9.86
C TRP A 106 11.49 9.94 10.52
N VAL A 107 10.82 10.90 11.16
CA VAL A 107 11.49 12.00 11.90
C VAL A 107 12.36 11.46 13.03
N LYS A 108 11.93 10.39 13.71
CA LYS A 108 12.73 9.74 14.77
C LYS A 108 13.95 9.03 14.18
N LYS A 109 13.82 8.37 13.02
CA LYS A 109 14.89 7.63 12.35
C LYS A 109 15.93 8.56 11.73
N PHE A 110 15.50 9.64 11.07
CA PHE A 110 16.37 10.59 10.36
C PHE A 110 17.17 11.52 11.28
N GLY A 111 16.84 11.59 12.50
CA GLY A 111 17.52 12.54 13.38
C GLY A 111 18.68 11.91 14.15
N GLN A 112 19.86 11.72 13.58
CA GLN A 112 21.08 11.63 14.36
C GLN A 112 21.35 12.95 15.11
N ALA A 113 20.94 14.09 14.57
CA ALA A 113 21.01 15.37 15.23
C ALA A 113 19.77 15.62 16.09
N LYS A 114 19.91 15.57 17.41
CA LYS A 114 18.97 16.15 18.38
C LYS A 114 18.95 17.68 18.13
N GLY A 115 18.18 18.12 17.13
CA GLY A 115 18.19 19.53 16.70
C GLY A 115 16.80 20.16 16.72
N PRO A 116 16.70 21.48 16.56
CA PRO A 116 15.46 22.25 16.62
C PRO A 116 14.45 21.82 15.55
N VAL A 117 14.91 21.36 14.38
CA VAL A 117 14.05 20.84 13.29
C VAL A 117 13.29 19.61 13.77
N ARG A 118 13.99 18.62 14.35
CA ARG A 118 13.38 17.39 14.88
C ARG A 118 12.34 17.69 15.96
N GLY A 119 12.69 18.52 16.92
CA GLY A 119 11.81 18.91 18.01
C GLY A 119 10.51 19.59 17.51
N ARG A 120 10.67 20.52 16.55
CA ARG A 120 9.53 21.20 15.91
C ARG A 120 8.64 20.22 15.14
N LEU A 121 9.21 19.34 14.31
CA LEU A 121 8.47 18.35 13.54
C LEU A 121 7.72 17.40 14.46
N LEU A 122 8.35 16.84 15.50
CA LEU A 122 7.69 15.93 16.44
C LEU A 122 6.54 16.60 17.19
N ARG A 123 6.69 17.87 17.58
CA ARG A 123 5.64 18.64 18.24
C ARG A 123 4.43 18.84 17.31
N VAL A 124 4.67 19.29 16.07
CA VAL A 124 3.60 19.51 15.07
C VAL A 124 2.89 18.20 14.73
N LEU A 125 3.66 17.14 14.47
CA LEU A 125 3.11 15.81 14.17
C LEU A 125 2.36 15.22 15.37
N GLY A 126 2.80 15.49 16.60
CA GLY A 126 2.10 15.08 17.82
C GLY A 126 0.71 15.69 17.93
N LYS A 127 0.58 17.01 17.70
CA LYS A 127 -0.72 17.69 17.67
C LYS A 127 -1.61 17.15 16.55
N GLN A 128 -1.05 17.02 15.35
CA GLN A 128 -1.78 16.49 14.20
C GLN A 128 -2.28 15.06 14.43
N GLU A 129 -1.48 14.20 15.06
CA GLU A 129 -1.87 12.84 15.40
C GLU A 129 -3.07 12.80 16.36
N GLN A 130 -3.07 13.67 17.40
CA GLN A 130 -4.19 13.77 18.32
C GLN A 130 -5.48 14.20 17.63
N GLU A 131 -5.42 15.20 16.73
CA GLU A 131 -6.58 15.65 15.96
C GLU A 131 -7.10 14.55 15.02
N GLN A 132 -6.20 13.87 14.34
CA GLN A 132 -6.56 12.79 13.42
C GLN A 132 -7.07 11.57 14.14
N ARG A 133 -6.55 11.27 15.34
CA ARG A 133 -7.08 10.22 16.19
C ARG A 133 -8.55 10.50 16.56
N LYS A 134 -8.89 11.71 17.01
CA LYS A 134 -10.27 12.09 17.30
C LYS A 134 -11.19 11.93 16.08
N LYS A 135 -10.72 12.29 14.88
CA LYS A 135 -11.47 12.06 13.63
C LYS A 135 -11.68 10.58 13.34
N ALA A 136 -10.63 9.77 13.54
CA ALA A 136 -10.70 8.33 13.33
C ALA A 136 -11.61 7.64 14.36
N GLU A 137 -11.59 8.07 15.62
CA GLU A 137 -12.51 7.63 16.66
C GLU A 137 -13.96 7.91 16.26
N LYS A 138 -14.25 9.14 15.83
CA LYS A 138 -15.59 9.50 15.34
C LYS A 138 -16.02 8.64 14.16
N ALA A 139 -15.12 8.43 13.18
CA ALA A 139 -15.42 7.61 12.00
C ALA A 139 -15.63 6.13 12.37
N LEU A 140 -14.90 5.61 13.37
CA LEU A 140 -15.07 4.25 13.86
C LEU A 140 -16.42 4.07 14.58
N HIS A 141 -16.85 5.05 15.40
CA HIS A 141 -18.18 5.04 16.02
C HIS A 141 -19.32 5.13 15.01
N GLN A 142 -19.11 5.85 13.90
CA GLN A 142 -20.10 5.99 12.81
C GLN A 142 -20.10 4.82 11.85
N PHE A 143 -19.12 3.92 11.94
CA PHE A 143 -19.02 2.75 11.07
C PHE A 143 -20.20 1.80 11.34
N ASP A 144 -21.03 1.56 10.30
CA ASP A 144 -22.21 0.71 10.39
C ASP A 144 -21.84 -0.79 10.49
N ARG A 145 -21.45 -1.20 11.68
CA ARG A 145 -21.08 -2.59 12.02
C ARG A 145 -22.21 -3.57 11.76
N LYS A 146 -23.49 -3.15 11.97
CA LYS A 146 -24.66 -4.02 11.79
C LYS A 146 -24.83 -4.39 10.32
N SER A 147 -24.82 -3.39 9.44
CA SER A 147 -24.83 -3.63 8.01
C SER A 147 -23.61 -4.38 7.52
N TRP A 148 -22.42 -4.07 8.05
CA TRP A 148 -21.19 -4.77 7.72
C TRP A 148 -21.26 -6.26 8.07
N LYS A 149 -21.72 -6.62 9.27
CA LYS A 149 -21.93 -8.01 9.71
C LYS A 149 -22.94 -8.75 8.83
N LYS A 150 -24.04 -8.07 8.42
CA LYS A 150 -25.02 -8.63 7.48
C LYS A 150 -24.37 -8.90 6.10
N TRP A 151 -23.51 -8.00 5.65
CA TRP A 151 -22.86 -8.13 4.35
C TRP A 151 -21.69 -9.12 4.36
N SER A 152 -20.97 -9.31 5.46
CA SER A 152 -19.92 -10.32 5.57
C SER A 152 -20.46 -11.75 5.37
N ARG A 153 -21.75 -11.96 5.55
CA ARG A 153 -22.43 -13.23 5.26
C ARG A 153 -22.96 -13.34 3.82
N LYS A 154 -23.32 -12.19 3.19
CA LYS A 154 -23.96 -12.18 1.87
C LYS A 154 -23.02 -11.96 0.69
N PHE A 155 -21.97 -11.16 0.86
CA PHE A 155 -21.09 -10.80 -0.25
C PHE A 155 -20.10 -11.92 -0.63
N PRO A 156 -19.60 -12.73 0.30
CA PRO A 156 -18.78 -13.89 -0.07
C PRO A 156 -19.46 -14.83 -1.03
N ALA A 157 -20.74 -15.18 -0.82
CA ALA A 157 -21.51 -16.04 -1.73
C ALA A 157 -21.57 -15.47 -3.15
N LYS A 158 -21.61 -14.12 -3.31
CA LYS A 158 -21.54 -13.48 -4.63
C LYS A 158 -20.15 -13.51 -5.25
N ALA A 159 -19.09 -13.56 -4.43
CA ALA A 159 -17.73 -13.64 -4.91
C ALA A 159 -17.33 -15.07 -5.31
N GLU A 160 -17.97 -16.09 -4.74
CA GLU A 160 -17.70 -17.51 -5.02
C GLU A 160 -18.04 -17.92 -6.46
N PHE A 161 -18.88 -17.17 -7.16
CA PHE A 161 -19.13 -17.38 -8.59
C PHE A 161 -17.89 -17.18 -9.46
N PHE A 162 -16.84 -16.57 -8.94
CA PHE A 162 -15.60 -16.32 -9.66
C PHE A 162 -14.48 -17.17 -9.09
N PRO A 163 -14.12 -18.31 -9.72
CA PRO A 163 -13.06 -19.17 -9.25
C PRO A 163 -11.72 -18.43 -9.17
N LEU A 164 -10.97 -18.67 -8.10
CA LEU A 164 -9.57 -18.24 -8.01
C LEU A 164 -8.79 -18.80 -9.20
N GLU A 165 -7.70 -18.12 -9.58
CA GLU A 165 -6.85 -18.47 -10.74
C GLU A 165 -7.58 -18.45 -12.10
N SER A 166 -8.82 -17.94 -12.17
CA SER A 166 -9.56 -17.86 -13.43
C SER A 166 -8.93 -16.90 -14.44
N VAL A 167 -9.21 -17.14 -15.72
CA VAL A 167 -8.72 -16.31 -16.84
C VAL A 167 -9.17 -14.84 -16.68
N VAL A 168 -10.32 -14.60 -16.08
CA VAL A 168 -10.84 -13.25 -15.82
C VAL A 168 -9.90 -12.47 -14.91
N PHE A 169 -9.46 -13.08 -13.81
CA PHE A 169 -8.53 -12.43 -12.88
C PHE A 169 -7.10 -12.34 -13.44
N GLN A 170 -6.70 -13.29 -14.30
CA GLN A 170 -5.41 -13.19 -15.02
C GLN A 170 -5.41 -11.98 -15.98
N ARG A 171 -6.50 -11.77 -16.73
CA ARG A 171 -6.68 -10.58 -17.58
C ARG A 171 -6.67 -9.28 -16.78
N LEU A 172 -7.36 -9.27 -15.65
CA LEU A 172 -7.39 -8.11 -14.77
C LEU A 172 -5.99 -7.81 -14.19
N ALA A 173 -5.26 -8.85 -13.79
CA ALA A 173 -3.88 -8.71 -13.33
C ALA A 173 -2.96 -8.17 -14.44
N LEU A 174 -3.10 -8.67 -15.67
CA LEU A 174 -2.34 -8.19 -16.81
C LEU A 174 -2.65 -6.71 -17.13
N ALA A 175 -3.89 -6.30 -17.05
CA ALA A 175 -4.28 -4.90 -17.24
C ALA A 175 -3.65 -3.99 -16.17
N GLU A 176 -3.69 -4.38 -14.89
CA GLU A 176 -3.06 -3.62 -13.81
C GLU A 176 -1.52 -3.64 -13.91
N LEU A 177 -0.92 -4.75 -14.38
CA LEU A 177 0.52 -4.80 -14.67
C LEU A 177 0.91 -3.82 -15.79
N ASN A 178 0.19 -3.81 -16.90
CA ASN A 178 0.44 -2.90 -18.03
C ASN A 178 0.30 -1.43 -17.59
N LYS A 179 -0.69 -1.13 -16.77
CA LYS A 179 -0.84 0.19 -16.14
C LYS A 179 0.38 0.55 -15.28
N ALA A 180 0.86 -0.37 -14.45
CA ALA A 180 2.05 -0.15 -13.62
C ALA A 180 3.31 0.06 -14.48
N VAL A 181 3.50 -0.70 -15.56
CA VAL A 181 4.61 -0.55 -16.51
C VAL A 181 4.57 0.82 -17.21
N ASN A 182 3.39 1.27 -17.66
CA ASN A 182 3.24 2.60 -18.25
C ASN A 182 3.57 3.72 -17.25
N LEU A 183 3.14 3.57 -15.99
CA LEU A 183 3.49 4.51 -14.92
C LEU A 183 4.99 4.50 -14.61
N TYR A 184 5.65 3.34 -14.72
CA TYR A 184 7.10 3.22 -14.58
C TYR A 184 7.85 3.99 -15.68
N HIS A 185 7.46 3.80 -16.94
CA HIS A 185 8.05 4.56 -18.05
C HIS A 185 7.84 6.08 -17.88
N ARG A 186 6.66 6.49 -17.46
CA ARG A 186 6.37 7.90 -17.14
C ARG A 186 7.23 8.41 -15.98
N ALA A 187 7.40 7.66 -14.91
CA ALA A 187 8.19 8.06 -13.74
C ALA A 187 9.68 8.22 -14.10
N ARG A 188 10.21 7.36 -14.96
CA ARG A 188 11.58 7.48 -15.48
C ARG A 188 11.79 8.72 -16.33
N LYS A 189 10.79 9.10 -17.13
CA LYS A 189 10.85 10.24 -18.03
C LYS A 189 10.68 11.56 -17.28
N VAL A 190 9.63 11.67 -16.46
CA VAL A 190 9.26 12.93 -15.79
C VAL A 190 10.09 13.18 -14.52
N ARG A 191 10.57 12.14 -13.85
CA ARG A 191 11.40 12.18 -12.63
C ARG A 191 10.80 12.95 -11.45
N SER A 192 9.49 13.23 -11.45
CA SER A 192 8.81 13.93 -10.35
C SER A 192 8.41 12.97 -9.23
N GLY A 193 8.31 13.47 -7.98
CA GLY A 193 7.80 12.69 -6.85
C GLY A 193 6.37 12.19 -7.09
N ALA A 194 5.51 12.99 -7.74
CA ALA A 194 4.16 12.59 -8.10
C ALA A 194 4.15 11.39 -9.07
N ALA A 195 5.05 11.34 -10.05
CA ALA A 195 5.12 10.22 -10.99
C ALA A 195 5.52 8.91 -10.29
N TRP A 196 6.46 8.95 -9.36
CA TRP A 196 6.84 7.80 -8.53
C TRP A 196 5.71 7.37 -7.57
N HIS A 197 4.96 8.32 -7.05
CA HIS A 197 3.78 8.03 -6.23
C HIS A 197 2.70 7.29 -7.03
N TRP A 198 2.40 7.70 -8.26
CA TRP A 198 1.45 7.02 -9.12
C TRP A 198 1.92 5.60 -9.48
N LEU A 199 3.20 5.39 -9.76
CA LEU A 199 3.77 4.06 -9.96
C LEU A 199 3.56 3.17 -8.73
N ARG A 200 3.82 3.69 -7.52
CA ARG A 200 3.57 2.97 -6.26
C ARG A 200 2.10 2.53 -6.15
N ILE A 201 1.16 3.39 -6.53
CA ILE A 201 -0.27 3.07 -6.51
C ILE A 201 -0.59 1.98 -7.54
N GLY A 202 -0.09 2.07 -8.77
CA GLY A 202 -0.29 1.06 -9.81
C GLY A 202 0.26 -0.31 -9.40
N LEU A 203 1.49 -0.34 -8.86
CA LEU A 203 2.09 -1.59 -8.38
C LEU A 203 1.31 -2.21 -7.20
N LYS A 204 0.70 -1.39 -6.34
CA LYS A 204 -0.21 -1.87 -5.29
C LYS A 204 -1.48 -2.48 -5.88
N GLY A 205 -2.07 -1.86 -6.90
CA GLY A 205 -3.23 -2.40 -7.62
C GLY A 205 -2.94 -3.80 -8.15
N PHE A 206 -1.85 -3.95 -8.90
CA PHE A 206 -1.38 -5.23 -9.41
C PHE A 206 -1.21 -6.28 -8.30
N ARG A 207 -0.46 -5.94 -7.24
CA ARG A 207 -0.26 -6.86 -6.11
C ARG A 207 -1.58 -7.33 -5.51
N TYR A 208 -2.55 -6.43 -5.31
CA TYR A 208 -3.81 -6.79 -4.67
C TYR A 208 -4.64 -7.74 -5.51
N ILE A 209 -4.60 -7.64 -6.84
CA ILE A 209 -5.26 -8.62 -7.71
C ILE A 209 -4.60 -9.99 -7.55
N LEU A 210 -3.27 -10.05 -7.58
CA LEU A 210 -2.55 -11.31 -7.36
C LEU A 210 -2.88 -11.92 -5.99
N GLU A 211 -2.75 -11.13 -4.94
CA GLU A 211 -2.92 -11.57 -3.55
C GLU A 211 -4.32 -12.10 -3.26
N ASN A 212 -5.35 -11.50 -3.87
CA ASN A 212 -6.72 -11.86 -3.58
C ASN A 212 -7.31 -12.91 -4.55
N PHE A 213 -6.82 -12.99 -5.78
CA PHE A 213 -7.47 -13.79 -6.82
C PHE A 213 -6.53 -14.77 -7.54
N LEU A 214 -5.21 -14.56 -7.46
CA LEU A 214 -4.21 -15.40 -8.10
C LEU A 214 -3.14 -15.85 -7.08
N PRO A 215 -3.54 -16.61 -6.03
CA PRO A 215 -2.66 -16.97 -4.91
C PRO A 215 -1.42 -17.76 -5.33
N GLN A 216 -1.48 -18.58 -6.39
CA GLN A 216 -0.32 -19.30 -6.91
C GLN A 216 0.73 -18.33 -7.48
N ARG A 217 0.29 -17.36 -8.30
CA ARG A 217 1.16 -16.31 -8.83
C ARG A 217 1.69 -15.40 -7.73
N TYR A 218 0.83 -15.08 -6.76
CA TYR A 218 1.25 -14.30 -5.61
C TYR A 218 2.35 -14.99 -4.80
N THR A 219 2.22 -16.28 -4.54
CA THR A 219 3.25 -17.05 -3.82
C THR A 219 4.60 -16.99 -4.54
N GLN A 220 4.59 -17.10 -5.87
CA GLN A 220 5.80 -17.05 -6.70
C GLN A 220 6.45 -15.66 -6.72
N TRP A 221 5.64 -14.59 -6.76
CA TRP A 221 6.11 -13.22 -7.05
C TRP A 221 6.08 -12.28 -5.85
N SER A 222 5.52 -12.71 -4.72
CA SER A 222 5.28 -11.88 -3.52
C SER A 222 6.55 -11.21 -2.98
N ARG A 223 7.68 -11.93 -2.97
CA ARG A 223 8.96 -11.44 -2.49
C ARG A 223 9.44 -10.22 -3.30
N GLU A 224 9.40 -10.35 -4.64
CA GLU A 224 9.83 -9.28 -5.54
C GLU A 224 8.86 -8.09 -5.50
N LEU A 225 7.57 -8.37 -5.55
CA LEU A 225 6.52 -7.35 -5.41
C LEU A 225 6.66 -6.57 -4.11
N LYS A 226 6.89 -7.27 -2.99
CA LYS A 226 7.09 -6.63 -1.69
C LYS A 226 8.32 -5.74 -1.72
N SER A 227 9.45 -6.24 -2.19
CA SER A 227 10.70 -5.48 -2.29
C SER A 227 10.54 -4.19 -3.11
N MET A 228 9.89 -4.27 -4.28
CA MET A 228 9.64 -3.09 -5.13
C MET A 228 8.69 -2.09 -4.46
N GLN A 229 7.67 -2.59 -3.76
CA GLN A 229 6.73 -1.72 -3.04
C GLN A 229 7.34 -1.05 -1.82
N ASP A 230 8.21 -1.74 -1.10
CA ASP A 230 8.91 -1.20 0.06
C ASP A 230 9.83 -0.05 -0.38
N MET A 231 10.62 -0.23 -1.45
CA MET A 231 11.45 0.84 -2.01
C MET A 231 10.64 2.07 -2.44
N LEU A 232 9.55 1.88 -3.18
CA LEU A 232 8.67 3.00 -3.59
C LEU A 232 7.89 3.59 -2.41
N GLY A 233 7.64 2.79 -1.38
CA GLY A 233 7.06 3.24 -0.12
C GLY A 233 8.00 4.21 0.57
N GLU A 234 9.25 3.84 0.75
CA GLU A 234 10.26 4.71 1.35
C GLU A 234 10.49 5.99 0.55
N VAL A 235 10.55 5.91 -0.79
CA VAL A 235 10.64 7.11 -1.65
C VAL A 235 9.48 8.07 -1.41
N HIS A 236 8.26 7.55 -1.32
CA HIS A 236 7.08 8.36 -1.03
C HIS A 236 7.14 8.99 0.36
N ASP A 237 7.53 8.23 1.37
CA ASP A 237 7.62 8.72 2.75
C ASP A 237 8.69 9.80 2.88
N LEU A 238 9.81 9.67 2.17
CA LEU A 238 10.86 10.68 2.08
C LEU A 238 10.38 11.95 1.36
N ASP A 239 9.60 11.82 0.28
CA ASP A 239 8.98 12.97 -0.40
C ASP A 239 8.02 13.72 0.55
N VAL A 240 7.22 12.99 1.33
CA VAL A 240 6.33 13.57 2.35
C VAL A 240 7.14 14.25 3.46
N LEU A 241 8.19 13.61 3.96
CA LEU A 241 9.06 14.18 4.98
C LEU A 241 9.71 15.48 4.49
N ARG A 242 10.23 15.50 3.26
CA ARG A 242 10.82 16.68 2.62
C ARG A 242 9.85 17.85 2.59
N LEU A 243 8.59 17.61 2.20
CA LEU A 243 7.56 18.65 2.19
C LEU A 243 7.26 19.18 3.60
N ARG A 244 7.24 18.29 4.60
CA ARG A 244 7.02 18.67 6.01
C ARG A 244 8.17 19.50 6.56
N VAL A 245 9.43 19.14 6.28
CA VAL A 245 10.62 19.93 6.67
C VAL A 245 10.52 21.31 6.08
N ARG A 246 10.26 21.45 4.76
CA ARG A 246 10.09 22.75 4.10
C ARG A 246 8.99 23.61 4.73
N LYS A 247 7.84 23.01 5.02
CA LYS A 247 6.71 23.73 5.65
C LYS A 247 7.04 24.23 7.06
N GLN A 248 7.95 23.58 7.76
CA GLN A 248 8.32 23.92 9.14
C GLN A 248 9.65 24.68 9.23
N ALA A 249 10.26 25.05 8.09
CA ALA A 249 11.58 25.69 8.04
C ALA A 249 11.59 27.12 8.54
N THR A 250 10.47 27.84 8.43
CA THR A 250 10.37 29.26 8.82
C THR A 250 10.80 29.47 10.26
N GLY A 251 11.76 30.38 10.49
CA GLY A 251 12.31 30.70 11.81
C GLY A 251 13.23 29.60 12.41
N LEU A 252 13.73 28.68 11.59
CA LEU A 252 14.81 27.76 11.93
C LEU A 252 16.10 28.18 11.26
N ASN A 253 17.26 27.75 11.82
CA ASN A 253 18.55 27.98 11.20
C ASN A 253 18.61 27.32 9.81
N PRO A 254 18.90 28.10 8.73
CA PRO A 254 18.95 27.60 7.36
C PRO A 254 19.91 26.42 7.16
N GLU A 255 21.08 26.43 7.80
CA GLU A 255 22.07 25.35 7.70
C GLU A 255 21.52 24.04 8.25
N THR A 256 20.84 24.08 9.41
CA THR A 256 20.24 22.88 9.99
C THR A 256 19.12 22.32 9.10
N VAL A 257 18.34 23.19 8.44
CA VAL A 257 17.32 22.79 7.48
C VAL A 257 17.97 22.18 6.23
N ALA A 258 19.07 22.79 5.74
CA ALA A 258 19.80 22.30 4.57
C ALA A 258 20.36 20.88 4.81
N ILE A 259 20.95 20.61 5.96
CA ILE A 259 21.44 19.28 6.34
C ILE A 259 20.32 18.25 6.26
N TRP A 260 19.15 18.54 6.85
CA TRP A 260 18.00 17.64 6.76
C TRP A 260 17.53 17.37 5.32
N MET A 261 17.50 18.42 4.50
CA MET A 261 17.11 18.31 3.10
C MET A 261 18.08 17.48 2.29
N GLU A 262 19.37 17.61 2.54
CA GLU A 262 20.42 16.84 1.89
C GLU A 262 20.37 15.36 2.27
N GLU A 263 20.26 15.04 3.57
CA GLU A 263 20.11 13.67 4.06
C GLU A 263 18.87 12.98 3.45
N ILE A 264 17.72 13.67 3.41
CA ILE A 264 16.50 13.14 2.81
C ILE A 264 16.71 12.87 1.31
N GLU A 265 17.30 13.80 0.57
CA GLU A 265 17.52 13.64 -0.86
C GLU A 265 18.52 12.52 -1.16
N LYS A 266 19.59 12.39 -0.38
CA LYS A 266 20.54 11.29 -0.48
C LYS A 266 19.87 9.94 -0.28
N ALA A 267 19.10 9.78 0.79
CA ALA A 267 18.38 8.54 1.06
C ALA A 267 17.36 8.23 -0.07
N ARG A 268 16.62 9.24 -0.53
CA ARG A 268 15.67 9.12 -1.64
C ARG A 268 16.34 8.66 -2.94
N LYS A 269 17.47 9.26 -3.27
CA LYS A 269 18.26 8.93 -4.47
C LYS A 269 18.73 7.48 -4.42
N THR A 270 19.28 7.03 -3.29
CA THR A 270 19.70 5.64 -3.08
C THR A 270 18.55 4.67 -3.34
N ARG A 271 17.37 4.90 -2.77
CA ARG A 271 16.20 4.01 -2.99
C ARG A 271 15.72 3.97 -4.44
N LEU A 272 15.77 5.10 -5.13
CA LEU A 272 15.44 5.14 -6.56
C LEU A 272 16.48 4.42 -7.43
N GLU A 273 17.75 4.49 -7.08
CA GLU A 273 18.82 3.77 -7.76
C GLU A 273 18.69 2.26 -7.57
N GLU A 274 18.43 1.79 -6.36
CA GLU A 274 18.14 0.39 -6.05
C GLU A 274 16.92 -0.12 -6.84
N PHE A 275 15.83 0.65 -6.86
CA PHE A 275 14.64 0.31 -7.64
C PHE A 275 14.94 0.22 -9.13
N ARG A 276 15.70 1.17 -9.66
CA ARG A 276 16.09 1.17 -11.08
C ARG A 276 16.98 -0.01 -11.43
N ALA A 277 18.00 -0.32 -10.61
CA ALA A 277 18.87 -1.46 -10.80
C ALA A 277 18.07 -2.77 -10.89
N LYS A 278 17.07 -2.92 -10.02
CA LYS A 278 16.21 -4.10 -9.97
C LYS A 278 15.26 -4.22 -11.18
N THR A 279 14.90 -3.10 -11.80
CA THR A 279 13.88 -3.05 -12.86
C THR A 279 14.43 -2.81 -14.26
N ALA A 280 15.75 -2.60 -14.43
CA ALA A 280 16.36 -2.21 -15.70
C ALA A 280 16.69 -3.39 -16.63
N ASN A 281 16.81 -4.60 -16.14
CA ASN A 281 17.33 -5.76 -16.88
C ASN A 281 16.28 -6.37 -17.80
N LYS A 282 16.75 -7.05 -18.86
CA LYS A 282 15.89 -7.80 -19.82
C LYS A 282 15.08 -8.91 -19.13
N ASP A 283 15.60 -9.46 -18.02
CA ASP A 283 14.93 -10.45 -17.18
C ASP A 283 14.28 -9.79 -15.94
N SER A 284 13.91 -8.53 -16.06
CA SER A 284 13.27 -7.79 -14.98
C SER A 284 11.94 -8.44 -14.57
N SER A 285 11.56 -8.23 -13.33
CA SER A 285 10.30 -8.71 -12.79
C SER A 285 9.09 -8.34 -13.67
N TRP A 286 9.13 -7.21 -14.37
CA TRP A 286 8.10 -6.79 -15.32
C TRP A 286 7.90 -7.80 -16.45
N VAL A 287 8.99 -8.27 -17.04
CA VAL A 287 8.97 -9.25 -18.14
C VAL A 287 8.52 -10.62 -17.66
N VAL A 288 9.05 -11.06 -16.50
CA VAL A 288 8.67 -12.33 -15.88
C VAL A 288 7.19 -12.38 -15.57
N TRP A 289 6.65 -11.31 -14.95
CA TRP A 289 5.24 -11.24 -14.61
C TRP A 289 4.34 -11.18 -15.84
N HIS A 290 4.76 -10.42 -16.87
CA HIS A 290 4.00 -10.32 -18.10
C HIS A 290 3.90 -11.69 -18.81
N LYS A 291 5.02 -12.35 -19.02
CA LYS A 291 5.05 -13.70 -19.60
C LYS A 291 4.24 -14.70 -18.80
N GLY A 292 4.35 -14.65 -17.46
CA GLY A 292 3.62 -15.55 -16.56
C GLY A 292 2.10 -15.35 -16.58
N LEU A 293 1.61 -14.15 -16.95
CA LEU A 293 0.18 -13.89 -17.13
C LEU A 293 -0.30 -14.18 -18.56
N GLU A 294 0.55 -14.03 -19.58
CA GLU A 294 0.20 -14.33 -20.97
C GLU A 294 0.07 -15.84 -21.24
N TRP A 295 0.86 -16.68 -20.58
CA TRP A 295 0.78 -18.14 -20.74
C TRP A 295 -0.61 -18.71 -20.40
N GLY A 296 -1.39 -18.04 -19.57
CA GLY A 296 -2.80 -18.36 -19.33
C GLY A 296 -3.73 -18.00 -20.50
N HIS A 297 -3.29 -17.21 -21.46
CA HIS A 297 -4.08 -16.78 -22.63
C HIS A 297 -4.19 -17.82 -23.74
N ASN A 298 -3.33 -18.83 -23.79
CA ASN A 298 -3.41 -19.91 -24.80
C ASN A 298 -4.54 -20.92 -24.56
N LEU A 299 -5.30 -20.75 -23.49
CA LEU A 299 -6.58 -21.41 -23.31
C LEU A 299 -7.66 -20.54 -23.99
N LYS A 300 -8.15 -21.03 -25.14
CA LYS A 300 -9.19 -20.51 -26.04
C LYS A 300 -9.91 -19.24 -25.55
N THR A 301 -9.82 -18.19 -26.35
CA THR A 301 -10.52 -16.91 -26.19
C THR A 301 -12.03 -17.10 -26.00
N VAL A 302 -12.46 -17.09 -24.76
CA VAL A 302 -13.90 -16.90 -24.45
C VAL A 302 -14.15 -15.39 -24.42
N SER A 303 -15.00 -14.92 -25.34
CA SER A 303 -15.31 -13.49 -25.42
C SER A 303 -16.08 -13.00 -24.18
N PRO A 304 -16.00 -11.70 -23.82
CA PRO A 304 -16.82 -11.15 -22.73
C PRO A 304 -18.32 -11.40 -22.89
N LEU A 305 -18.82 -11.51 -24.13
CA LEU A 305 -20.20 -11.83 -24.47
C LEU A 305 -20.57 -13.31 -24.19
N GLU A 306 -19.63 -14.23 -24.35
CA GLU A 306 -19.83 -15.64 -24.00
C GLU A 306 -19.85 -15.84 -22.49
N LEU A 307 -19.04 -15.08 -21.74
CA LEU A 307 -19.12 -15.07 -20.28
C LEU A 307 -20.45 -14.54 -19.78
N GLN A 308 -21.01 -13.48 -20.38
CA GLN A 308 -22.34 -12.98 -20.04
C GLN A 308 -23.45 -14.02 -20.31
N ARG A 309 -23.37 -14.80 -21.38
CA ARG A 309 -24.36 -15.84 -21.71
C ARG A 309 -24.35 -17.01 -20.73
N VAL A 310 -23.18 -17.43 -20.25
CA VAL A 310 -23.05 -18.49 -19.24
C VAL A 310 -23.63 -18.06 -17.88
N TYR A 311 -23.56 -16.76 -17.55
CA TYR A 311 -24.02 -16.22 -16.25
C TYR A 311 -25.46 -15.67 -16.28
N SER A 312 -26.09 -15.52 -17.45
CA SER A 312 -27.49 -15.13 -17.55
C SER A 312 -28.46 -16.32 -17.66
N ALA A 313 -27.95 -17.52 -17.75
CA ALA A 313 -28.74 -18.78 -17.88
C ALA A 313 -28.77 -19.59 -16.55
N SER A 314 -28.27 -19.06 -15.45
CA SER A 314 -28.34 -19.58 -14.07
C SER A 314 -29.08 -18.57 -13.19
#